data_b0136ba4157999a6177d02609e134739
#
_entry.id   b0136ba4157999a6177d02609e134739
#
_cell.length_a   1.000
_cell.length_b   1.000
_cell.length_c   1.000
_cell.angle_alpha   90.00
_cell.angle_beta   90.00
_cell.angle_gamma   90.00
#
_symmetry.space_group_name_H-M   'P 1'
#
loop_
_entity.id
_entity.type
_entity.pdbx_description
1 polymer ?
#
loop_
_entity_poly.entity_id
_entity_poly.type
_entity_poly.pdbx_seq_one_letter_code
_entity_poly.pdbx_strand_id
1 'polypeptide(L)' 'MQWNEIDKTISKTFEFNSYLDGIDFVNEIANLAEQENHHPDIKIGYCKVTISLTTHDAGALTEKDYKLAKLIDDLKT' A
#
# COMPACT_ATOMS: atom_id res chain seq x y z
N MET A 1 9.06 1.14 11.21
CA MET A 1 7.98 1.01 10.21
C MET A 1 7.31 -0.35 10.37
N GLN A 2 5.98 -0.40 10.26
CA GLN A 2 5.23 -1.65 10.48
C GLN A 2 5.01 -2.45 9.19
N TRP A 3 5.74 -2.14 8.16
CA TRP A 3 5.69 -2.87 6.91
C TRP A 3 6.69 -4.02 6.95
N ASN A 4 6.29 -5.19 6.46
CA ASN A 4 7.16 -6.36 6.38
C ASN A 4 7.95 -6.34 5.09
N GLU A 5 9.26 -6.53 5.19
CA GLU A 5 10.10 -6.60 4.00
C GLU A 5 10.49 -8.06 3.73
N ILE A 6 10.11 -8.55 2.55
CA ILE A 6 10.44 -9.90 2.09
C ILE A 6 10.79 -9.79 0.60
N ASP A 7 12.00 -10.25 0.21
CA ASP A 7 12.40 -10.33 -1.19
C ASP A 7 12.16 -9.05 -1.99
N LYS A 8 12.74 -7.94 -1.59
CA LYS A 8 12.65 -6.69 -2.34
C LYS A 8 11.22 -6.14 -2.44
N THR A 9 10.35 -6.55 -1.52
CA THR A 9 8.97 -6.09 -1.45
C THR A 9 8.64 -5.74 -0.01
N ILE A 10 7.95 -4.63 0.21
CA ILE A 10 7.39 -4.34 1.53
C ILE A 10 5.88 -4.49 1.45
N SER A 11 5.27 -5.04 2.50
CA SER A 11 3.84 -5.26 2.53
C SER A 11 3.27 -5.02 3.91
N LYS A 12 1.99 -4.67 3.94
CA LYS A 12 1.26 -4.43 5.18
C LYS A 12 -0.22 -4.73 4.96
N THR A 13 -0.85 -5.35 5.97
CA THR A 13 -2.28 -5.61 5.96
C THR A 13 -2.97 -4.62 6.89
N PHE A 14 -3.99 -3.95 6.38
CA PHE A 14 -4.82 -3.03 7.13
C PHE A 14 -6.17 -3.67 7.40
N GLU A 15 -6.70 -3.51 8.61
CA GLU A 15 -7.99 -4.08 9.00
C GLU A 15 -9.02 -2.98 9.18
N PHE A 16 -10.26 -3.30 8.84
CA PHE A 16 -11.37 -2.35 8.87
C PHE A 16 -12.59 -2.97 9.55
N ASN A 17 -13.51 -2.11 10.00
CA ASN A 17 -14.73 -2.56 10.63
C ASN A 17 -15.79 -3.02 9.63
N SER A 18 -15.64 -2.65 8.36
CA SER A 18 -16.57 -3.06 7.32
C SER A 18 -15.85 -3.25 5.99
N TYR A 19 -16.47 -4.01 5.10
CA TYR A 19 -15.94 -4.22 3.76
C TYR A 19 -15.82 -2.90 2.99
N LEU A 20 -16.85 -2.06 3.08
CA LEU A 20 -16.87 -0.79 2.36
C LEU A 20 -15.79 0.18 2.85
N ASP A 21 -15.48 0.17 4.15
CA ASP A 21 -14.39 1.00 4.67
C ASP A 21 -13.06 0.62 4.00
N GLY A 22 -12.84 -0.68 3.81
CA GLY A 22 -11.65 -1.15 3.10
C GLY A 22 -11.63 -0.70 1.65
N ILE A 23 -12.78 -0.72 0.98
CA ILE A 23 -12.89 -0.27 -0.40
C ILE A 23 -12.62 1.23 -0.51
N ASP A 24 -13.14 2.03 0.42
CA ASP A 24 -12.86 3.47 0.45
C ASP A 24 -11.36 3.73 0.60
N PHE A 25 -10.70 2.96 1.45
CA PHE A 25 -9.26 3.06 1.64
C PHE A 25 -8.50 2.74 0.34
N VAL A 26 -8.93 1.70 -0.38
CA VAL A 26 -8.31 1.32 -1.66
C VAL A 26 -8.45 2.46 -2.67
N ASN A 27 -9.61 3.12 -2.72
CA ASN A 27 -9.81 4.26 -3.63
C ASN A 27 -8.85 5.40 -3.30
N GLU A 28 -8.62 5.68 -2.03
CA GLU A 28 -7.66 6.71 -1.63
C GLU A 28 -6.24 6.33 -2.00
N ILE A 29 -5.87 5.05 -1.83
CA ILE A 29 -4.56 4.56 -2.23
C ILE A 29 -4.37 4.69 -3.73
N ALA A 30 -5.40 4.37 -4.50
CA ALA A 30 -5.33 4.47 -5.96
C ALA A 30 -5.04 5.91 -6.39
N ASN A 31 -5.66 6.89 -5.75
CA ASN A 31 -5.41 8.30 -6.06
C ASN A 31 -3.98 8.70 -5.71
N LEU A 32 -3.47 8.24 -4.56
CA LEU A 32 -2.08 8.49 -4.18
C LEU A 32 -1.10 7.86 -5.19
N ALA A 33 -1.39 6.62 -5.60
CA ALA A 33 -0.55 5.91 -6.55
C ALA A 33 -0.42 6.66 -7.87
N GLU A 34 -1.55 7.23 -8.34
CA GLU A 34 -1.54 8.04 -9.55
C GLU A 34 -0.75 9.32 -9.38
N GLN A 35 -0.89 9.99 -8.22
CA GLN A 35 -0.15 11.20 -7.93
C GLN A 35 1.36 10.96 -7.88
N GLU A 36 1.77 9.84 -7.27
CA GLU A 36 3.18 9.51 -7.11
C GLU A 36 3.73 8.76 -8.31
N ASN A 37 2.89 8.40 -9.27
CA ASN A 37 3.26 7.59 -10.43
C ASN A 37 3.98 6.31 -10.00
N HIS A 38 3.48 5.67 -8.95
CA HIS A 38 4.04 4.43 -8.41
C HIS A 38 2.88 3.60 -7.87
N HIS A 39 2.67 2.42 -8.44
CA HIS A 39 1.44 1.65 -8.24
C HIS A 39 1.71 0.40 -7.41
N PRO A 40 1.05 0.27 -6.25
CA PRO A 40 1.19 -0.93 -5.41
C PRO A 40 0.32 -2.07 -5.95
N ASP A 41 0.64 -3.28 -5.52
CA ASP A 41 -0.29 -4.39 -5.65
C ASP A 41 -1.24 -4.34 -4.46
N ILE A 42 -2.53 -4.53 -4.71
CA ILE A 42 -3.56 -4.42 -3.69
C ILE A 42 -4.38 -5.72 -3.67
N LYS A 43 -4.43 -6.35 -2.51
CA LYS A 43 -5.26 -7.53 -2.31
C LYS A 43 -6.38 -7.18 -1.34
N ILE A 44 -7.62 -7.34 -1.79
CA ILE A 44 -8.81 -6.98 -1.02
C ILE A 44 -9.46 -8.25 -0.49
N GLY A 45 -9.61 -8.34 0.82
CA GLY A 45 -10.38 -9.38 1.47
C GLY A 45 -11.51 -8.76 2.27
N TYR A 46 -12.32 -9.60 2.93
CA TYR A 46 -13.37 -9.09 3.79
C TYR A 46 -12.74 -8.37 4.99
N CYS A 47 -13.01 -7.08 5.12
CA CYS A 47 -12.49 -6.21 6.18
C CYS A 47 -10.97 -6.17 6.27
N LYS A 48 -10.26 -6.53 5.19
CA LYS A 48 -8.79 -6.51 5.15
C LYS A 48 -8.31 -6.03 3.79
N VAL A 49 -7.24 -5.23 3.80
CA VAL A 49 -6.59 -4.80 2.57
C VAL A 49 -5.09 -4.99 2.74
N THR A 50 -4.47 -5.75 1.87
CA THR A 50 -3.02 -5.97 1.90
C THR A 50 -2.38 -5.21 0.75
N ILE A 51 -1.42 -4.36 1.09
CA ILE A 51 -0.70 -3.53 0.13
C ILE A 51 0.72 -4.05 0.02
N SER A 52 1.20 -4.22 -1.22
CA SER A 52 2.57 -4.65 -1.47
C SER A 52 3.23 -3.66 -2.41
N LEU A 53 4.44 -3.24 -2.06
CA LEU A 53 5.19 -2.22 -2.79
C LEU A 53 6.57 -2.74 -3.19
N THR A 54 6.93 -2.51 -4.44
CA THR A 54 8.26 -2.76 -4.95
C THR A 54 8.47 -1.84 -6.16
N THR A 55 9.72 -1.56 -6.52
CA THR A 55 10.01 -0.79 -7.72
C THR A 55 10.51 -1.74 -8.80
N HIS A 56 9.61 -2.15 -9.69
CA HIS A 56 9.91 -3.17 -10.72
C HIS A 56 11.08 -2.77 -11.61
N ASP A 57 11.13 -1.52 -12.03
CA ASP A 57 12.20 -1.05 -12.92
C ASP A 57 13.58 -1.16 -12.29
N ALA A 58 13.66 -0.98 -10.98
CA ALA A 58 14.92 -1.09 -10.24
C ALA A 58 15.23 -2.52 -9.83
N GLY A 59 14.24 -3.41 -9.84
CA GLY A 59 14.37 -4.76 -9.33
C GLY A 59 14.66 -4.78 -7.83
N ALA A 60 14.28 -3.74 -7.10
CA ALA A 60 14.57 -3.58 -5.68
C ALA A 60 13.68 -2.51 -5.08
N LEU A 61 13.69 -2.41 -3.74
CA LEU A 61 13.03 -1.32 -3.04
C LEU A 61 13.80 -0.03 -3.25
N THR A 62 13.07 1.07 -3.41
CA THR A 62 13.63 2.40 -3.57
C THR A 62 12.90 3.37 -2.65
N GLU A 63 13.34 4.62 -2.64
CA GLU A 63 12.68 5.68 -1.87
C GLU A 63 11.21 5.84 -2.27
N LYS A 64 10.85 5.52 -3.50
CA LYS A 64 9.46 5.61 -3.97
C LYS A 64 8.55 4.69 -3.14
N ASP A 65 9.03 3.50 -2.81
CA ASP A 65 8.26 2.53 -2.04
C ASP A 65 8.04 3.04 -0.62
N TYR A 66 9.09 3.51 0.02
CA TYR A 66 9.00 4.00 1.40
C TYR A 66 8.17 5.28 1.50
N LYS A 67 8.28 6.16 0.52
CA LYS A 67 7.48 7.38 0.48
C LYS A 67 6.00 7.05 0.36
N LEU A 68 5.65 6.16 -0.56
CA LEU A 68 4.25 5.78 -0.74
C LEU A 68 3.72 5.04 0.49
N ALA A 69 4.53 4.16 1.09
CA ALA A 69 4.15 3.46 2.32
C ALA A 69 3.78 4.45 3.42
N LYS A 70 4.57 5.51 3.59
CA LYS A 70 4.30 6.52 4.59
C LYS A 70 3.01 7.28 4.29
N LEU A 71 2.79 7.64 3.04
CA LEU A 71 1.56 8.33 2.64
C LEU A 71 0.33 7.46 2.89
N ILE A 72 0.45 6.17 2.62
CA ILE A 72 -0.64 5.22 2.88
C ILE A 72 -0.91 5.10 4.38
N ASP A 73 0.14 5.01 5.21
CA ASP A 73 -0.02 4.97 6.65
C ASP A 73 -0.73 6.22 7.16
N ASP A 74 -0.42 7.38 6.60
CA ASP A 74 -1.03 8.64 7.00
C ASP A 74 -2.53 8.69 6.70
N LEU A 75 -2.99 7.97 5.68
CA LEU A 75 -4.43 7.88 5.39
C LEU A 75 -5.20 7.20 6.51
N LYS A 76 -4.56 6.31 7.23
CA LYS A 76 -5.20 5.48 8.25
C LYS A 76 -5.25 6.16 9.62
N THR A 77 -4.49 7.20 9.82
CA THR A 77 -4.42 7.91 11.12
C THR A 77 -5.51 8.96 11.29
#